data_57c31be4a7a433ca5c4d5104780b4e89
#
_entry.id   57c31be4a7a433ca5c4d5104780b4e89
#
_cell.length_a   1.000
_cell.length_b   1.000
_cell.length_c   1.000
_cell.angle_alpha   90.00
_cell.angle_beta   90.00
_cell.angle_gamma   90.00
#
_symmetry.space_group_name_H-M   'P 1'
#
loop_
_entity.id
_entity.type
_entity.pdbx_description
1 polymer ?
#
loop_
_entity_poly.entity_id
_entity_poly.type
_entity_poly.pdbx_seq_one_letter_code
_entity_poly.pdbx_strand_id
1 'polypeptide(L)'
;MAGTAPHAHPEPQPERPEYPTAFSASAALSGDPAYDSAAAERWAAEPDKRPGRTAFQRDRARVLHSAALRRLAGKTQVVTPGTKSQAWDASARTRLTHSLECAQVGRELGAALGCDPDLVETACLSHDLGHPPFGHNGEQALNEVAQDCGGFEGNAQSLRLLTRIEPKRFVRDPDTGGLVSVGLNLTRAALDAATKYPWPRGAHPTDPGSVKFGVYDDDRPVFDWVREGAPGHRTCFEAQVMDWADDVAYSVHDVEDGLHAGHIDPNLLGAEPERREVCAVAVGRYVPADTDPEELAAALDRLQEQEWWPHGYDGSAVAQARLKDATSQLIGRFCLAAETATRARYGTGPLTRYAAELVVPRETRLECAVLKAVADRYVMQRAEQTRLRADQRVCVAELADALAARAPEGLDPQFRALYDAAPDDRAAKRVVIDQIASLTDAAARSLHRRLTAPHRTARTGE
;
A
#
# COMPACT_ATOMS: atom_id res chain seq x y z
N MET A 1 -15.54 -59.80 -56.57
CA MET A 1 -15.73 -60.16 -55.17
C MET A 1 -15.12 -59.09 -54.30
N ALA A 2 -15.91 -58.29 -53.73
CA ALA A 2 -15.51 -57.16 -52.85
C ALA A 2 -15.48 -57.65 -51.41
N GLY A 3 -14.32 -57.58 -50.80
CA GLY A 3 -14.14 -57.94 -49.40
C GLY A 3 -14.46 -56.73 -48.52
N THR A 4 -15.45 -56.87 -47.67
CA THR A 4 -15.85 -55.85 -46.65
C THR A 4 -14.85 -55.95 -45.48
N ALA A 5 -14.21 -54.82 -45.15
CA ALA A 5 -13.40 -54.64 -43.94
C ALA A 5 -14.29 -54.53 -42.71
N PRO A 6 -13.92 -55.07 -41.53
CA PRO A 6 -14.69 -55.00 -40.33
C PRO A 6 -14.60 -53.59 -39.70
N HIS A 7 -15.75 -53.05 -39.28
CA HIS A 7 -15.84 -51.85 -38.50
C HIS A 7 -15.21 -52.05 -37.11
N ALA A 8 -14.16 -51.27 -36.80
CA ALA A 8 -13.60 -51.19 -35.48
C ALA A 8 -14.58 -50.46 -34.57
N HIS A 9 -14.95 -51.05 -33.45
CA HIS A 9 -15.69 -50.41 -32.36
C HIS A 9 -14.78 -49.37 -31.70
N PRO A 10 -15.29 -48.16 -31.38
CA PRO A 10 -14.50 -47.19 -30.61
C PRO A 10 -14.26 -47.71 -29.19
N GLU A 11 -13.00 -47.67 -28.75
CA GLU A 11 -12.63 -47.98 -27.38
C GLU A 11 -13.34 -47.05 -26.40
N PRO A 12 -13.80 -47.52 -25.23
CA PRO A 12 -14.41 -46.68 -24.22
C PRO A 12 -13.34 -45.70 -23.71
N GLN A 13 -13.67 -44.40 -23.75
CA GLN A 13 -12.83 -43.37 -23.15
C GLN A 13 -12.75 -43.60 -21.64
N PRO A 14 -11.57 -43.42 -21.00
CA PRO A 14 -11.45 -43.53 -19.55
C PRO A 14 -12.36 -42.50 -18.87
N GLU A 15 -13.19 -42.99 -17.95
CA GLU A 15 -14.04 -42.16 -17.10
C GLU A 15 -13.17 -41.13 -16.39
N ARG A 16 -13.51 -39.85 -16.55
CA ARG A 16 -12.88 -38.76 -15.78
C ARG A 16 -13.10 -39.04 -14.32
N PRO A 17 -12.06 -38.95 -13.44
CA PRO A 17 -12.26 -39.08 -12.02
C PRO A 17 -13.27 -38.00 -11.56
N GLU A 18 -14.37 -38.44 -10.97
CA GLU A 18 -15.28 -37.55 -10.25
C GLU A 18 -14.53 -36.97 -9.06
N TYR A 19 -14.13 -35.69 -9.19
CA TYR A 19 -13.69 -34.93 -8.02
C TYR A 19 -14.87 -34.80 -7.08
N PRO A 20 -14.70 -35.09 -5.79
CA PRO A 20 -15.80 -34.97 -4.84
C PRO A 20 -16.34 -33.52 -4.87
N THR A 21 -17.58 -33.36 -5.29
CA THR A 21 -18.36 -32.13 -5.23
C THR A 21 -18.80 -31.83 -3.80
N ALA A 22 -17.91 -31.99 -2.85
CA ALA A 22 -18.10 -31.67 -1.44
C ALA A 22 -17.58 -30.28 -1.08
N PHE A 23 -17.92 -29.30 -1.91
CA PHE A 23 -18.25 -28.00 -1.34
C PHE A 23 -19.78 -27.98 -1.26
N SER A 24 -20.29 -28.42 -0.13
CA SER A 24 -21.67 -28.25 0.25
C SER A 24 -22.07 -26.79 -0.02
N ALA A 25 -22.89 -26.58 -1.04
CA ALA A 25 -23.59 -25.33 -1.30
C ALA A 25 -24.71 -25.13 -0.25
N SER A 26 -24.33 -25.19 1.00
CA SER A 26 -25.19 -24.93 2.13
C SER A 26 -24.61 -23.83 2.99
N ALA A 27 -24.73 -22.70 2.51
CA ALA A 27 -25.05 -21.41 3.07
C ALA A 27 -25.00 -20.50 1.85
N ALA A 28 -26.12 -19.97 1.40
CA ALA A 28 -26.11 -18.63 0.83
C ALA A 28 -25.28 -17.85 1.84
N LEU A 29 -24.08 -17.46 1.47
CA LEU A 29 -23.21 -16.66 2.31
C LEU A 29 -23.91 -15.31 2.44
N SER A 30 -24.90 -15.25 3.33
CA SER A 30 -25.28 -14.05 4.07
C SER A 30 -23.96 -13.50 4.54
N GLY A 31 -23.65 -12.26 4.17
CA GLY A 31 -22.43 -11.61 4.59
C GLY A 31 -22.22 -11.85 6.07
N ASP A 32 -20.97 -11.85 6.52
CA ASP A 32 -20.63 -11.99 7.93
C ASP A 32 -21.66 -11.18 8.75
N PRO A 33 -22.41 -11.80 9.70
CA PRO A 33 -23.45 -11.12 10.45
C PRO A 33 -22.97 -9.85 11.19
N ALA A 34 -21.66 -9.67 11.29
CA ALA A 34 -21.02 -8.47 11.81
C ALA A 34 -21.02 -7.26 10.85
N TYR A 35 -21.40 -7.45 9.58
CA TYR A 35 -21.48 -6.39 8.57
C TYR A 35 -22.89 -6.31 7.99
N ASP A 36 -23.43 -5.10 7.92
CA ASP A 36 -24.74 -4.83 7.33
C ASP A 36 -24.69 -4.86 5.78
N SER A 37 -25.87 -4.73 5.16
CA SER A 37 -25.98 -4.70 3.69
C SER A 37 -25.28 -3.49 3.07
N ALA A 38 -25.25 -2.34 3.78
CA ALA A 38 -24.59 -1.13 3.32
C ALA A 38 -23.06 -1.33 3.20
N ALA A 39 -22.46 -2.09 4.10
CA ALA A 39 -21.03 -2.44 4.04
C ALA A 39 -20.66 -3.17 2.75
N ALA A 40 -21.56 -4.01 2.22
CA ALA A 40 -21.37 -4.79 0.99
C ALA A 40 -21.80 -4.06 -0.29
N GLU A 41 -22.40 -2.88 -0.18
CA GLU A 41 -22.79 -2.07 -1.35
C GLU A 41 -21.59 -1.66 -2.19
N ARG A 42 -21.85 -1.44 -3.49
CA ARG A 42 -20.87 -0.94 -4.47
C ARG A 42 -21.36 0.37 -5.07
N TRP A 43 -20.41 1.26 -5.37
CA TRP A 43 -20.73 2.55 -6.00
C TRP A 43 -21.57 2.39 -7.27
N ALA A 44 -21.20 1.45 -8.12
CA ALA A 44 -21.97 1.11 -9.30
C ALA A 44 -22.60 -0.27 -9.18
N ALA A 45 -23.88 -0.37 -9.53
CA ALA A 45 -24.60 -1.63 -9.54
C ALA A 45 -23.92 -2.67 -10.44
N GLU A 46 -23.93 -3.91 -10.01
CA GLU A 46 -23.40 -5.04 -10.77
C GLU A 46 -24.46 -6.14 -10.91
N PRO A 47 -24.43 -6.90 -12.02
CA PRO A 47 -25.27 -8.08 -12.18
C PRO A 47 -24.97 -9.11 -11.07
N ASP A 48 -25.92 -9.96 -10.79
CA ASP A 48 -25.76 -11.07 -9.87
C ASP A 48 -24.50 -11.89 -10.17
N LYS A 49 -23.79 -12.23 -9.13
CA LYS A 49 -22.51 -12.96 -9.23
C LYS A 49 -22.72 -14.45 -8.93
N ARG A 50 -21.93 -15.27 -9.60
CA ARG A 50 -21.84 -16.69 -9.30
C ARG A 50 -21.68 -16.90 -7.78
N PRO A 51 -22.44 -17.80 -7.15
CA PRO A 51 -22.31 -18.12 -5.73
C PRO A 51 -20.93 -18.67 -5.38
N GLY A 52 -20.60 -18.74 -4.10
CA GLY A 52 -19.38 -19.35 -3.58
C GLY A 52 -18.27 -18.37 -3.18
N ARG A 53 -18.52 -17.04 -3.27
CA ARG A 53 -17.60 -16.02 -2.72
C ARG A 53 -18.37 -14.91 -2.03
N THR A 54 -17.85 -14.45 -0.88
CA THR A 54 -18.35 -13.24 -0.22
C THR A 54 -18.05 -11.99 -1.05
N ALA A 55 -18.64 -10.85 -0.69
CA ALA A 55 -18.34 -9.56 -1.31
C ALA A 55 -16.87 -9.17 -1.11
N PHE A 56 -16.34 -9.38 0.11
CA PHE A 56 -14.96 -9.04 0.47
C PHE A 56 -13.92 -9.97 -0.19
N GLN A 57 -14.21 -11.27 -0.33
CA GLN A 57 -13.38 -12.17 -1.13
C GLN A 57 -13.24 -11.73 -2.60
N ARG A 58 -14.31 -11.14 -3.15
CA ARG A 58 -14.25 -10.58 -4.51
C ARG A 58 -13.40 -9.31 -4.56
N ASP A 59 -13.50 -8.46 -3.54
CA ASP A 59 -12.72 -7.24 -3.46
C ASP A 59 -11.23 -7.54 -3.34
N ARG A 60 -10.86 -8.44 -2.44
CA ARG A 60 -9.48 -8.94 -2.34
C ARG A 60 -8.95 -9.44 -3.69
N ALA A 61 -9.74 -10.25 -4.39
CA ALA A 61 -9.35 -10.75 -5.71
C ALA A 61 -9.19 -9.62 -6.75
N ARG A 62 -10.05 -8.58 -6.70
CA ARG A 62 -9.93 -7.42 -7.60
C ARG A 62 -8.64 -6.66 -7.39
N VAL A 63 -8.25 -6.42 -6.14
CA VAL A 63 -6.99 -5.75 -5.79
C VAL A 63 -5.80 -6.62 -6.20
N LEU A 64 -5.80 -7.91 -5.85
CA LEU A 64 -4.72 -8.85 -6.21
C LEU A 64 -4.48 -8.94 -7.73
N HIS A 65 -5.53 -8.84 -8.54
CA HIS A 65 -5.42 -8.89 -10.00
C HIS A 65 -5.27 -7.52 -10.66
N SER A 66 -5.22 -6.42 -9.91
CA SER A 66 -5.05 -5.07 -10.45
C SER A 66 -3.65 -4.86 -11.05
N ALA A 67 -3.56 -3.99 -12.04
CA ALA A 67 -2.27 -3.55 -12.55
C ALA A 67 -1.55 -2.65 -11.53
N ALA A 68 -2.30 -1.90 -10.72
CA ALA A 68 -1.75 -1.07 -9.65
C ALA A 68 -0.91 -1.88 -8.67
N LEU A 69 -1.44 -3.01 -8.16
CA LEU A 69 -0.68 -3.87 -7.24
C LEU A 69 0.57 -4.45 -7.90
N ARG A 70 0.48 -4.92 -9.16
CA ARG A 70 1.66 -5.44 -9.88
C ARG A 70 2.74 -4.38 -10.08
N ARG A 71 2.38 -3.10 -10.27
CA ARG A 71 3.33 -1.99 -10.42
C ARG A 71 4.17 -1.76 -9.16
N LEU A 72 3.66 -2.10 -7.98
CA LEU A 72 4.40 -2.00 -6.72
C LEU A 72 5.70 -2.84 -6.72
N ALA A 73 5.78 -3.90 -7.51
CA ALA A 73 7.00 -4.69 -7.69
C ALA A 73 8.18 -3.87 -8.28
N GLY A 74 7.89 -2.79 -9.00
CA GLY A 74 8.89 -1.90 -9.59
C GLY A 74 9.02 -0.56 -8.86
N LYS A 75 8.45 -0.42 -7.66
CA LYS A 75 8.55 0.77 -6.80
C LYS A 75 9.37 0.44 -5.57
N THR A 76 10.40 1.24 -5.29
CA THR A 76 11.27 1.07 -4.13
C THR A 76 10.51 1.32 -2.84
N GLN A 77 10.70 0.44 -1.83
CA GLN A 77 10.22 0.66 -0.46
C GLN A 77 11.17 1.60 0.27
N VAL A 78 12.37 1.18 0.61
CA VAL A 78 13.36 1.95 1.37
C VAL A 78 14.74 1.93 0.71
N VAL A 79 15.28 0.75 0.44
CA VAL A 79 16.61 0.58 -0.18
C VAL A 79 16.47 0.43 -1.68
N THR A 80 17.07 1.35 -2.44
CA THR A 80 17.07 1.26 -3.91
C THR A 80 18.03 0.16 -4.37
N PRO A 81 17.58 -0.86 -5.11
CA PRO A 81 18.45 -1.89 -5.67
C PRO A 81 19.55 -1.29 -6.57
N GLY A 82 20.76 -1.81 -6.49
CA GLY A 82 21.86 -1.47 -7.42
C GLY A 82 22.77 -0.31 -7.05
N THR A 83 22.69 0.24 -5.83
CA THR A 83 23.67 1.18 -5.31
C THR A 83 24.85 0.44 -4.68
N LYS A 84 25.81 0.03 -5.49
CA LYS A 84 27.13 -0.52 -5.07
C LYS A 84 27.09 -1.67 -4.07
N SER A 85 26.25 -2.65 -4.21
CA SER A 85 26.30 -3.79 -3.32
C SER A 85 26.45 -5.11 -4.04
N GLN A 86 27.00 -6.03 -3.33
CA GLN A 86 27.30 -7.40 -3.66
C GLN A 86 26.02 -8.19 -4.00
N ALA A 87 26.13 -9.47 -4.29
CA ALA A 87 25.05 -10.38 -4.72
C ALA A 87 23.76 -10.41 -3.85
N TRP A 88 23.72 -9.74 -2.72
CA TRP A 88 22.61 -9.61 -1.78
C TRP A 88 21.51 -8.63 -2.24
N ASP A 89 21.81 -7.68 -3.14
CA ASP A 89 20.84 -6.66 -3.62
C ASP A 89 19.63 -7.26 -4.38
N ALA A 90 19.73 -8.52 -4.77
CA ALA A 90 18.62 -9.22 -5.43
C ALA A 90 17.42 -9.48 -4.52
N SER A 91 17.56 -9.27 -3.20
CA SER A 91 16.51 -9.49 -2.19
C SER A 91 15.94 -8.21 -1.59
N ALA A 92 16.27 -7.03 -2.12
CA ALA A 92 15.73 -5.77 -1.63
C ALA A 92 14.18 -5.75 -1.69
N ARG A 93 13.55 -5.38 -0.58
CA ARG A 93 12.09 -5.34 -0.46
C ARG A 93 11.51 -4.26 -1.36
N THR A 94 10.50 -4.63 -2.14
CA THR A 94 9.71 -3.70 -2.96
C THR A 94 8.42 -3.34 -2.22
N ARG A 95 7.69 -2.31 -2.69
CA ARG A 95 6.36 -1.99 -2.14
C ARG A 95 5.38 -3.15 -2.28
N LEU A 96 5.52 -4.01 -3.30
CA LEU A 96 4.68 -5.20 -3.44
C LEU A 96 4.94 -6.19 -2.30
N THR A 97 6.19 -6.52 -2.01
CA THR A 97 6.52 -7.47 -0.93
C THR A 97 6.11 -6.89 0.43
N HIS A 98 6.35 -5.59 0.68
CA HIS A 98 5.86 -4.92 1.87
C HIS A 98 4.32 -4.99 2.00
N SER A 99 3.56 -4.67 0.93
CA SER A 99 2.09 -4.74 0.96
C SER A 99 1.57 -6.17 1.21
N LEU A 100 2.26 -7.20 0.72
CA LEU A 100 1.91 -8.60 0.98
C LEU A 100 2.18 -8.99 2.43
N GLU A 101 3.30 -8.55 3.01
CA GLU A 101 3.66 -8.79 4.40
C GLU A 101 2.73 -8.02 5.35
N CYS A 102 2.45 -6.75 5.08
CA CYS A 102 1.43 -5.97 5.79
C CYS A 102 0.05 -6.66 5.73
N ALA A 103 -0.33 -7.19 4.56
CA ALA A 103 -1.59 -7.90 4.37
C ALA A 103 -1.67 -9.19 5.21
N GLN A 104 -0.58 -9.93 5.36
CA GLN A 104 -0.51 -11.09 6.23
C GLN A 104 -0.72 -10.69 7.70
N VAL A 105 0.01 -9.69 8.18
CA VAL A 105 -0.09 -9.18 9.56
C VAL A 105 -1.50 -8.66 9.85
N GLY A 106 -2.04 -7.81 8.97
CA GLY A 106 -3.36 -7.23 9.14
C GLY A 106 -4.48 -8.27 9.10
N ARG A 107 -4.39 -9.25 8.19
CA ARG A 107 -5.35 -10.36 8.10
C ARG A 107 -5.44 -11.16 9.39
N GLU A 108 -4.30 -11.52 9.99
CA GLU A 108 -4.23 -12.30 11.22
C GLU A 108 -4.74 -11.49 12.42
N LEU A 109 -4.27 -10.27 12.59
CA LEU A 109 -4.73 -9.38 13.66
C LEU A 109 -6.23 -9.06 13.54
N GLY A 110 -6.70 -8.76 12.32
CA GLY A 110 -8.11 -8.49 12.06
C GLY A 110 -9.00 -9.70 12.41
N ALA A 111 -8.59 -10.90 12.00
CA ALA A 111 -9.30 -12.13 12.34
C ALA A 111 -9.35 -12.38 13.86
N ALA A 112 -8.24 -12.17 14.58
CA ALA A 112 -8.17 -12.28 16.03
C ALA A 112 -9.09 -11.27 16.75
N LEU A 113 -9.35 -10.11 16.12
CA LEU A 113 -10.24 -9.06 16.61
C LEU A 113 -11.69 -9.18 16.09
N GLY A 114 -11.99 -10.21 15.27
CA GLY A 114 -13.33 -10.53 14.78
C GLY A 114 -13.76 -9.70 13.57
N CYS A 115 -12.83 -9.09 12.86
CA CYS A 115 -13.06 -8.52 11.51
C CYS A 115 -13.12 -9.63 10.46
N ASP A 116 -13.80 -9.36 9.33
CA ASP A 116 -13.65 -10.21 8.14
C ASP A 116 -12.18 -10.11 7.63
N PRO A 117 -11.44 -11.23 7.61
CA PRO A 117 -10.01 -11.20 7.25
C PRO A 117 -9.75 -10.82 5.79
N ASP A 118 -10.68 -11.10 4.86
CA ASP A 118 -10.54 -10.71 3.47
C ASP A 118 -10.75 -9.19 3.27
N LEU A 119 -11.56 -8.57 4.13
CA LEU A 119 -11.74 -7.11 4.15
C LEU A 119 -10.47 -6.40 4.63
N VAL A 120 -9.89 -6.84 5.76
CA VAL A 120 -8.65 -6.24 6.29
C VAL A 120 -7.48 -6.47 5.34
N GLU A 121 -7.33 -7.69 4.79
CA GLU A 121 -6.32 -7.98 3.77
C GLU A 121 -6.46 -7.08 2.53
N THR A 122 -7.70 -6.83 2.09
CA THR A 122 -7.97 -5.91 0.97
C THR A 122 -7.48 -4.50 1.27
N ALA A 123 -7.72 -4.00 2.49
CA ALA A 123 -7.26 -2.69 2.94
C ALA A 123 -5.72 -2.62 2.94
N CYS A 124 -5.05 -3.61 3.54
CA CYS A 124 -3.59 -3.70 3.58
C CYS A 124 -2.96 -3.81 2.19
N LEU A 125 -3.54 -4.59 1.27
CA LEU A 125 -3.07 -4.65 -0.12
C LEU A 125 -3.25 -3.32 -0.88
N SER A 126 -4.17 -2.48 -0.43
CA SER A 126 -4.56 -1.25 -1.12
C SER A 126 -3.84 0.00 -0.62
N HIS A 127 -3.29 -0.01 0.59
CA HIS A 127 -2.79 1.20 1.26
C HIS A 127 -1.70 1.93 0.46
N ASP A 128 -0.81 1.20 -0.20
CA ASP A 128 0.36 1.71 -0.91
C ASP A 128 0.17 1.89 -2.43
N LEU A 129 -1.00 1.55 -3.00
CA LEU A 129 -1.23 1.56 -4.46
C LEU A 129 -0.95 2.92 -5.11
N GLY A 130 -1.26 4.00 -4.40
CA GLY A 130 -1.13 5.38 -4.87
C GLY A 130 0.27 5.95 -4.77
N HIS A 131 1.23 5.29 -4.15
CA HIS A 131 2.59 5.80 -4.09
C HIS A 131 3.19 5.96 -5.48
N PRO A 132 3.82 7.11 -5.78
CA PRO A 132 4.44 7.36 -7.07
C PRO A 132 5.79 6.65 -7.17
N PRO A 133 6.49 6.71 -8.33
CA PRO A 133 7.89 6.31 -8.40
C PRO A 133 8.72 7.09 -7.38
N PHE A 134 9.76 6.45 -6.83
CA PHE A 134 10.70 6.99 -5.84
C PHE A 134 10.09 7.25 -4.44
N GLY A 135 8.97 6.62 -4.10
CA GLY A 135 8.35 6.65 -2.78
C GLY A 135 8.02 8.06 -2.29
N HIS A 136 8.26 8.33 -1.01
CA HIS A 136 7.98 9.65 -0.39
C HIS A 136 8.71 10.83 -1.03
N ASN A 137 9.90 10.58 -1.63
CA ASN A 137 10.63 11.63 -2.34
C ASN A 137 9.91 12.03 -3.65
N GLY A 138 9.38 11.05 -4.38
CA GLY A 138 8.54 11.29 -5.55
C GLY A 138 7.18 11.89 -5.18
N GLU A 139 6.60 11.49 -4.05
CA GLU A 139 5.37 12.07 -3.50
C GLU A 139 5.54 13.57 -3.22
N GLN A 140 6.64 13.96 -2.55
CA GLN A 140 6.96 15.36 -2.31
C GLN A 140 7.13 16.13 -3.63
N ALA A 141 7.89 15.60 -4.59
CA ALA A 141 8.10 16.24 -5.87
C ALA A 141 6.79 16.40 -6.68
N LEU A 142 5.94 15.37 -6.71
CA LEU A 142 4.63 15.47 -7.35
C LEU A 142 3.71 16.46 -6.64
N ASN A 143 3.75 16.52 -5.30
CA ASN A 143 2.96 17.50 -4.56
C ASN A 143 3.39 18.94 -4.91
N GLU A 144 4.70 19.21 -5.08
CA GLU A 144 5.21 20.52 -5.49
C GLU A 144 4.71 20.90 -6.90
N VAL A 145 4.73 19.97 -7.85
CA VAL A 145 4.28 20.17 -9.24
C VAL A 145 2.75 20.30 -9.35
N ALA A 146 2.01 19.62 -8.48
CA ALA A 146 0.56 19.51 -8.57
C ALA A 146 -0.21 20.56 -7.75
N GLN A 147 0.44 21.61 -7.22
CA GLN A 147 -0.19 22.59 -6.31
C GLN A 147 -1.43 23.25 -6.91
N ASP A 148 -1.40 23.57 -8.19
CA ASP A 148 -2.49 24.21 -8.93
C ASP A 148 -3.64 23.26 -9.30
N CYS A 149 -3.41 21.94 -9.24
CA CYS A 149 -4.46 20.93 -9.44
C CYS A 149 -4.84 20.17 -8.16
N GLY A 150 -4.61 20.74 -6.98
CA GLY A 150 -5.05 20.20 -5.69
C GLY A 150 -4.00 19.39 -4.93
N GLY A 151 -2.71 19.51 -5.28
CA GLY A 151 -1.59 18.83 -4.62
C GLY A 151 -1.48 17.34 -4.98
N PHE A 152 -0.63 16.62 -4.28
CA PHE A 152 -0.50 15.17 -4.40
C PHE A 152 -0.31 14.53 -3.02
N GLU A 153 -1.01 13.42 -2.80
CA GLU A 153 -0.89 12.60 -1.59
C GLU A 153 -1.16 11.13 -1.96
N GLY A 154 -0.29 10.22 -1.51
CA GLY A 154 -0.35 8.81 -1.87
C GLY A 154 -1.65 8.10 -1.49
N ASN A 155 -2.25 8.42 -0.33
CA ASN A 155 -3.51 7.81 0.09
C ASN A 155 -4.70 8.32 -0.72
N ALA A 156 -4.74 9.62 -1.06
CA ALA A 156 -5.74 10.15 -1.99
C ALA A 156 -5.59 9.51 -3.37
N GLN A 157 -4.37 9.28 -3.82
CA GLN A 157 -4.09 8.59 -5.08
C GLN A 157 -4.48 7.11 -5.02
N SER A 158 -4.36 6.44 -3.85
CA SER A 158 -4.86 5.07 -3.68
C SER A 158 -6.38 5.00 -3.86
N LEU A 159 -7.13 5.90 -3.23
CA LEU A 159 -8.59 5.98 -3.45
C LEU A 159 -8.92 6.22 -4.92
N ARG A 160 -8.24 7.17 -5.58
CA ARG A 160 -8.44 7.49 -7.00
C ARG A 160 -8.15 6.31 -7.92
N LEU A 161 -7.11 5.53 -7.64
CA LEU A 161 -6.83 4.28 -8.36
C LEU A 161 -7.97 3.27 -8.20
N LEU A 162 -8.44 3.06 -6.97
CA LEU A 162 -9.50 2.09 -6.66
C LEU A 162 -10.86 2.46 -7.27
N THR A 163 -11.14 3.76 -7.40
CA THR A 163 -12.48 4.27 -7.77
C THR A 163 -12.57 4.86 -9.18
N ARG A 164 -11.43 5.09 -9.87
CA ARG A 164 -11.41 5.74 -11.18
C ARG A 164 -10.40 5.15 -12.17
N ILE A 165 -9.12 5.00 -11.78
CA ILE A 165 -8.02 4.77 -12.73
C ILE A 165 -7.88 3.29 -13.11
N GLU A 166 -8.00 2.34 -12.19
CA GLU A 166 -7.88 0.91 -12.51
C GLU A 166 -9.10 0.42 -13.32
N PRO A 167 -8.94 0.05 -14.61
CA PRO A 167 -10.06 -0.13 -15.52
C PRO A 167 -10.74 -1.50 -15.33
N LYS A 168 -11.63 -1.62 -14.37
CA LYS A 168 -12.40 -2.85 -14.11
C LYS A 168 -13.87 -2.73 -14.54
N ARG A 169 -14.50 -1.62 -14.19
CA ARG A 169 -15.94 -1.41 -14.43
C ARG A 169 -16.16 -0.04 -15.03
N PHE A 170 -17.07 0.01 -16.01
CA PHE A 170 -17.53 1.24 -16.64
C PHE A 170 -19.06 1.35 -16.49
N VAL A 171 -19.52 2.56 -16.31
CA VAL A 171 -20.94 2.92 -16.31
C VAL A 171 -21.20 3.98 -17.37
N ARG A 172 -22.46 4.13 -17.81
CA ARG A 172 -22.85 5.26 -18.64
C ARG A 172 -23.08 6.48 -17.77
N ASP A 173 -22.42 7.55 -18.09
CA ASP A 173 -22.67 8.86 -17.50
C ASP A 173 -24.08 9.31 -17.92
N PRO A 174 -24.96 9.69 -16.98
CA PRO A 174 -26.34 10.06 -17.30
C PRO A 174 -26.45 11.35 -18.12
N ASP A 175 -25.49 12.28 -17.97
CA ASP A 175 -25.54 13.60 -18.59
C ASP A 175 -24.93 13.58 -20.00
N THR A 176 -23.80 12.90 -20.17
CA THR A 176 -23.05 12.85 -21.42
C THR A 176 -23.33 11.59 -22.26
N GLY A 177 -23.88 10.54 -21.67
CA GLY A 177 -24.03 9.21 -22.28
C GLY A 177 -22.71 8.47 -22.50
N GLY A 178 -21.57 9.08 -22.18
CA GLY A 178 -20.23 8.51 -22.29
C GLY A 178 -19.98 7.37 -21.31
N LEU A 179 -18.93 6.59 -21.53
CA LEU A 179 -18.48 5.56 -20.59
C LEU A 179 -17.50 6.16 -19.58
N VAL A 180 -17.84 6.09 -18.29
CA VAL A 180 -17.00 6.55 -17.18
C VAL A 180 -16.53 5.34 -16.38
N SER A 181 -15.25 5.30 -16.08
CA SER A 181 -14.67 4.26 -15.21
C SER A 181 -15.08 4.51 -13.77
N VAL A 182 -15.51 3.43 -13.10
CA VAL A 182 -15.72 3.39 -11.63
C VAL A 182 -14.67 2.51 -10.95
N GLY A 183 -13.50 2.45 -11.52
CA GLY A 183 -12.34 1.74 -10.99
C GLY A 183 -12.58 0.24 -10.79
N LEU A 184 -12.08 -0.28 -9.69
CA LEU A 184 -12.28 -1.68 -9.28
C LEU A 184 -13.71 -1.94 -8.78
N ASN A 185 -14.48 -0.91 -8.48
CA ASN A 185 -15.83 -1.00 -7.93
C ASN A 185 -15.87 -1.90 -6.69
N LEU A 186 -15.01 -1.61 -5.71
CA LEU A 186 -14.98 -2.31 -4.43
C LEU A 186 -16.22 -1.99 -3.60
N THR A 187 -16.49 -2.77 -2.56
CA THR A 187 -17.56 -2.48 -1.61
C THR A 187 -17.25 -1.22 -0.79
N ARG A 188 -18.31 -0.61 -0.25
CA ARG A 188 -18.22 0.56 0.64
C ARG A 188 -17.24 0.29 1.79
N ALA A 189 -17.38 -0.86 2.46
CA ALA A 189 -16.51 -1.23 3.57
C ALA A 189 -15.05 -1.39 3.14
N ALA A 190 -14.77 -1.96 1.97
CA ALA A 190 -13.40 -2.13 1.48
C ALA A 190 -12.73 -0.79 1.13
N LEU A 191 -13.47 0.15 0.53
CA LEU A 191 -12.97 1.49 0.25
C LEU A 191 -12.72 2.28 1.54
N ASP A 192 -13.63 2.17 2.52
CA ASP A 192 -13.48 2.85 3.81
C ASP A 192 -12.33 2.25 4.64
N ALA A 193 -12.17 0.92 4.64
CA ALA A 193 -11.06 0.23 5.30
C ALA A 193 -9.69 0.58 4.69
N ALA A 194 -9.64 0.91 3.39
CA ALA A 194 -8.43 1.38 2.71
C ALA A 194 -8.16 2.89 2.90
N THR A 195 -9.04 3.61 3.60
CA THR A 195 -8.94 5.06 3.79
C THR A 195 -8.24 5.40 5.11
N LYS A 196 -6.95 5.71 5.04
CA LYS A 196 -6.11 6.09 6.20
C LYS A 196 -6.43 7.51 6.69
N TYR A 197 -6.68 8.46 5.77
CA TYR A 197 -6.96 9.88 6.05
C TYR A 197 -8.35 10.26 5.55
N PRO A 198 -9.41 10.12 6.36
CA PRO A 198 -10.79 10.33 5.91
C PRO A 198 -11.18 11.82 5.87
N TRP A 199 -10.36 12.65 5.22
CA TRP A 199 -10.59 14.08 5.00
C TRP A 199 -9.97 14.57 3.69
N PRO A 200 -10.50 15.65 3.10
CA PRO A 200 -9.89 16.33 1.97
C PRO A 200 -8.68 17.18 2.38
N ARG A 201 -7.96 17.67 1.40
CA ARG A 201 -6.82 18.57 1.61
C ARG A 201 -7.19 19.78 2.46
N GLY A 202 -6.37 20.08 3.47
CA GLY A 202 -6.56 21.23 4.38
C GLY A 202 -7.64 21.03 5.44
N ALA A 203 -8.28 19.86 5.53
CA ALA A 203 -9.30 19.55 6.53
C ALA A 203 -8.84 18.55 7.60
N HIS A 204 -7.52 18.50 7.88
CA HIS A 204 -7.01 17.65 8.95
C HIS A 204 -7.61 18.06 10.29
N PRO A 205 -8.14 17.14 11.10
CA PRO A 205 -8.96 17.48 12.28
C PRO A 205 -8.20 18.23 13.38
N THR A 206 -6.89 18.04 13.50
CA THR A 206 -6.07 18.59 14.60
C THR A 206 -4.81 19.34 14.15
N ASP A 207 -4.39 19.20 12.89
CA ASP A 207 -3.19 19.84 12.34
C ASP A 207 -3.49 20.54 11.02
N PRO A 208 -3.81 21.86 11.04
CA PRO A 208 -4.09 22.61 9.82
C PRO A 208 -2.92 22.70 8.83
N GLY A 209 -1.69 22.46 9.30
CA GLY A 209 -0.48 22.45 8.47
C GLY A 209 -0.20 21.10 7.79
N SER A 210 -0.97 20.07 8.12
CA SER A 210 -0.77 18.72 7.57
C SER A 210 -0.98 18.70 6.06
N VAL A 211 -0.04 18.05 5.38
CA VAL A 211 -0.14 17.75 3.94
C VAL A 211 -0.88 16.44 3.64
N LYS A 212 -1.31 15.73 4.70
CA LYS A 212 -1.97 14.42 4.59
C LYS A 212 -3.47 14.55 4.37
N PHE A 213 -3.99 13.86 3.35
CA PHE A 213 -5.41 13.80 3.02
C PHE A 213 -5.71 12.53 2.21
N GLY A 214 -6.98 12.11 2.17
CA GLY A 214 -7.37 10.84 1.53
C GLY A 214 -8.27 10.98 0.31
N VAL A 215 -8.58 12.21 -0.14
CA VAL A 215 -9.46 12.41 -1.29
C VAL A 215 -9.13 13.72 -2.03
N TYR A 216 -9.11 13.65 -3.37
CA TYR A 216 -9.11 14.84 -4.22
C TYR A 216 -10.53 15.37 -4.43
N ASP A 217 -10.65 16.65 -4.79
CA ASP A 217 -11.96 17.29 -5.04
C ASP A 217 -12.78 16.55 -6.10
N ASP A 218 -12.15 16.07 -7.17
CA ASP A 218 -12.79 15.33 -8.27
C ASP A 218 -13.39 13.99 -7.84
N ASP A 219 -12.91 13.42 -6.73
CA ASP A 219 -13.30 12.11 -6.23
C ASP A 219 -14.24 12.20 -5.00
N ARG A 220 -14.66 13.44 -4.64
CA ARG A 220 -15.58 13.71 -3.53
C ARG A 220 -16.90 12.94 -3.60
N PRO A 221 -17.58 12.83 -4.76
CA PRO A 221 -18.87 12.13 -4.80
C PRO A 221 -18.79 10.69 -4.32
N VAL A 222 -17.80 9.92 -4.78
CA VAL A 222 -17.60 8.54 -4.34
C VAL A 222 -17.09 8.46 -2.90
N PHE A 223 -16.23 9.39 -2.49
CA PHE A 223 -15.74 9.47 -1.11
C PHE A 223 -16.87 9.77 -0.12
N ASP A 224 -17.74 10.73 -0.42
CA ASP A 224 -18.87 11.09 0.44
C ASP A 224 -19.83 9.91 0.58
N TRP A 225 -20.08 9.15 -0.51
CA TRP A 225 -20.82 7.89 -0.44
C TRP A 225 -20.12 6.83 0.43
N VAL A 226 -18.78 6.67 0.32
CA VAL A 226 -18.02 5.75 1.18
C VAL A 226 -18.19 6.11 2.64
N ARG A 227 -18.19 7.41 2.95
CA ARG A 227 -18.23 7.94 4.31
C ARG A 227 -19.65 8.18 4.85
N GLU A 228 -20.69 7.86 4.11
CA GLU A 228 -22.07 8.00 4.56
C GLU A 228 -22.33 7.20 5.85
N GLY A 229 -22.82 7.87 6.89
CA GLY A 229 -23.01 7.29 8.22
C GLY A 229 -21.75 7.16 9.08
N ALA A 230 -20.57 7.50 8.57
CA ALA A 230 -19.34 7.51 9.36
C ALA A 230 -19.33 8.67 10.38
N PRO A 231 -18.84 8.45 11.61
CA PRO A 231 -18.77 9.51 12.61
C PRO A 231 -17.62 10.50 12.33
N GLY A 232 -17.91 11.54 11.56
CA GLY A 232 -16.95 12.59 11.22
C GLY A 232 -15.70 12.07 10.52
N HIS A 233 -14.53 12.45 11.01
CA HIS A 233 -13.22 12.04 10.47
C HIS A 233 -12.64 10.78 11.13
N ARG A 234 -13.44 10.03 11.87
CA ARG A 234 -13.00 8.78 12.49
C ARG A 234 -12.79 7.71 11.43
N THR A 235 -11.64 7.01 11.48
CA THR A 235 -11.39 5.82 10.66
C THR A 235 -12.17 4.63 11.17
N CYS A 236 -12.62 3.74 10.30
CA CYS A 236 -13.24 2.49 10.72
C CYS A 236 -12.20 1.57 11.38
N PHE A 237 -12.68 0.58 12.13
CA PHE A 237 -11.81 -0.30 12.90
C PHE A 237 -10.84 -1.09 12.01
N GLU A 238 -11.30 -1.56 10.86
CA GLU A 238 -10.47 -2.27 9.88
C GLU A 238 -9.36 -1.39 9.31
N ALA A 239 -9.61 -0.09 9.11
CA ALA A 239 -8.58 0.88 8.70
C ALA A 239 -7.54 1.10 9.81
N GLN A 240 -7.96 1.08 11.10
CA GLN A 240 -7.03 1.18 12.23
C GLN A 240 -6.16 -0.08 12.35
N VAL A 241 -6.73 -1.26 12.08
CA VAL A 241 -5.98 -2.53 12.03
C VAL A 241 -4.97 -2.52 10.87
N MET A 242 -5.39 -2.05 9.69
CA MET A 242 -4.51 -1.88 8.52
C MET A 242 -3.35 -0.93 8.84
N ASP A 243 -3.64 0.24 9.43
CA ASP A 243 -2.63 1.24 9.78
C ASP A 243 -1.61 0.72 10.79
N TRP A 244 -2.07 -0.04 11.80
CA TRP A 244 -1.16 -0.69 12.74
C TRP A 244 -0.35 -1.82 12.11
N ALA A 245 -0.95 -2.61 11.21
CA ALA A 245 -0.24 -3.65 10.47
C ALA A 245 0.86 -3.08 9.56
N ASP A 246 0.58 -1.92 8.92
CA ASP A 246 1.57 -1.14 8.16
C ASP A 246 2.71 -0.66 9.06
N ASP A 247 2.37 -0.08 10.22
CA ASP A 247 3.35 0.39 11.20
C ASP A 247 4.26 -0.75 11.71
N VAL A 248 3.70 -1.92 12.00
CA VAL A 248 4.45 -3.11 12.41
C VAL A 248 5.34 -3.60 11.27
N ALA A 249 4.77 -3.83 10.09
CA ALA A 249 5.52 -4.31 8.93
C ALA A 249 6.67 -3.36 8.58
N TYR A 250 6.40 -2.05 8.51
CA TYR A 250 7.40 -1.04 8.21
C TYR A 250 8.53 -1.03 9.23
N SER A 251 8.21 -0.96 10.55
CA SER A 251 9.22 -0.84 11.61
C SER A 251 10.13 -2.07 11.70
N VAL A 252 9.57 -3.26 11.55
CA VAL A 252 10.29 -4.53 11.71
C VAL A 252 11.11 -4.84 10.45
N HIS A 253 10.49 -4.71 9.28
CA HIS A 253 11.15 -5.11 8.03
C HIS A 253 12.24 -4.14 7.59
N ASP A 254 12.11 -2.84 7.89
CA ASP A 254 13.16 -1.88 7.57
C ASP A 254 14.41 -2.09 8.42
N VAL A 255 14.24 -2.52 9.68
CA VAL A 255 15.37 -2.92 10.53
C VAL A 255 15.98 -4.24 10.02
N GLU A 256 15.16 -5.23 9.66
CA GLU A 256 15.61 -6.48 9.05
C GLU A 256 16.46 -6.22 7.80
N ASP A 257 15.93 -5.40 6.88
CA ASP A 257 16.62 -5.03 5.64
C ASP A 257 17.92 -4.26 5.91
N GLY A 258 17.90 -3.35 6.90
CA GLY A 258 19.07 -2.58 7.31
C GLY A 258 20.18 -3.45 7.93
N LEU A 259 19.83 -4.44 8.74
CA LEU A 259 20.76 -5.44 9.30
C LEU A 259 21.31 -6.34 8.19
N HIS A 260 20.44 -6.85 7.33
CA HIS A 260 20.81 -7.72 6.20
C HIS A 260 21.77 -7.02 5.22
N ALA A 261 21.53 -5.75 4.94
CA ALA A 261 22.39 -4.92 4.10
C ALA A 261 23.70 -4.44 4.78
N GLY A 262 23.89 -4.75 6.08
CA GLY A 262 25.04 -4.29 6.85
C GLY A 262 25.04 -2.79 7.12
N HIS A 263 23.90 -2.13 7.06
CA HIS A 263 23.73 -0.71 7.34
C HIS A 263 23.51 -0.44 8.83
N ILE A 264 22.88 -1.37 9.53
CA ILE A 264 22.65 -1.34 10.96
C ILE A 264 23.61 -2.32 11.62
N ASP A 265 24.40 -1.84 12.58
CA ASP A 265 25.14 -2.69 13.52
C ASP A 265 24.41 -2.69 14.86
N PRO A 266 23.75 -3.80 15.26
CA PRO A 266 22.98 -3.85 16.50
C PRO A 266 23.83 -3.61 17.74
N ASN A 267 25.14 -3.86 17.70
CA ASN A 267 26.05 -3.61 18.82
C ASN A 267 26.23 -2.10 19.11
N LEU A 268 26.11 -1.24 18.09
CA LEU A 268 26.21 0.21 18.27
C LEU A 268 25.02 0.78 19.03
N LEU A 269 23.85 0.14 18.96
CA LEU A 269 22.65 0.57 19.67
C LEU A 269 22.75 0.45 21.20
N GLY A 270 23.76 -0.25 21.72
CA GLY A 270 24.11 -0.26 23.13
C GLY A 270 24.93 0.95 23.60
N ALA A 271 25.51 1.73 22.68
CA ALA A 271 26.33 2.89 23.00
C ALA A 271 25.46 4.13 23.26
N GLU A 272 25.66 4.78 24.41
CA GLU A 272 24.88 5.95 24.83
C GLU A 272 24.80 7.09 23.79
N PRO A 273 25.85 7.47 23.07
CA PRO A 273 25.77 8.50 22.03
C PRO A 273 24.81 8.10 20.89
N GLU A 274 24.87 6.86 20.42
CA GLU A 274 24.02 6.37 19.34
C GLU A 274 22.54 6.27 19.76
N ARG A 275 22.30 5.82 20.98
CA ARG A 275 20.93 5.76 21.59
C ARG A 275 20.29 7.15 21.60
N ARG A 276 21.03 8.17 22.06
CA ARG A 276 20.52 9.57 22.05
C ARG A 276 20.18 10.06 20.66
N GLU A 277 21.00 9.76 19.67
CA GLU A 277 20.76 10.14 18.30
C GLU A 277 19.52 9.44 17.71
N VAL A 278 19.34 8.15 17.97
CA VAL A 278 18.15 7.40 17.57
C VAL A 278 16.90 8.01 18.23
N CYS A 279 16.94 8.27 19.52
CA CYS A 279 15.81 8.90 20.24
C CYS A 279 15.49 10.29 19.66
N ALA A 280 16.53 11.08 19.36
CA ALA A 280 16.36 12.41 18.74
C ALA A 280 15.70 12.33 17.35
N VAL A 281 15.99 11.29 16.57
CA VAL A 281 15.30 11.04 15.27
C VAL A 281 13.83 10.66 15.49
N ALA A 282 13.50 9.95 16.57
CA ALA A 282 12.13 9.54 16.86
C ALA A 282 11.23 10.71 17.24
N VAL A 283 11.75 11.65 18.07
CA VAL A 283 10.98 12.78 18.60
C VAL A 283 10.55 13.75 17.50
N GLY A 284 9.27 14.09 17.48
CA GLY A 284 8.67 14.99 16.49
C GLY A 284 8.44 14.36 15.11
N ARG A 285 8.96 13.15 14.88
CA ARG A 285 8.78 12.44 13.61
C ARG A 285 7.90 11.19 13.73
N TYR A 286 8.16 10.37 14.71
CA TYR A 286 7.44 9.11 14.97
C TYR A 286 6.64 9.14 16.26
N VAL A 287 6.99 10.05 17.15
CA VAL A 287 6.25 10.33 18.39
C VAL A 287 6.09 11.84 18.55
N PRO A 288 5.12 12.31 19.39
CA PRO A 288 4.95 13.73 19.68
C PRO A 288 6.24 14.41 20.13
N ALA A 289 6.39 15.70 19.81
CA ALA A 289 7.60 16.47 20.10
C ALA A 289 7.88 16.65 21.61
N ASP A 290 6.87 16.47 22.44
CA ASP A 290 6.94 16.52 23.91
C ASP A 290 7.18 15.14 24.56
N THR A 291 7.45 14.11 23.76
CA THR A 291 7.77 12.77 24.30
C THR A 291 9.14 12.79 24.97
N ASP A 292 9.21 12.27 26.20
CA ASP A 292 10.46 12.16 26.94
C ASP A 292 11.42 11.17 26.23
N PRO A 293 12.64 11.61 25.86
CA PRO A 293 13.65 10.73 25.29
C PRO A 293 14.00 9.51 26.17
N GLU A 294 13.85 9.61 27.50
CA GLU A 294 14.09 8.48 28.40
C GLU A 294 13.06 7.36 28.22
N GLU A 295 11.81 7.68 27.88
CA GLU A 295 10.80 6.65 27.54
C GLU A 295 11.18 5.87 26.25
N LEU A 296 11.78 6.57 25.26
CA LEU A 296 12.29 5.94 24.05
C LEU A 296 13.52 5.07 24.30
N ALA A 297 14.43 5.56 25.17
CA ALA A 297 15.59 4.77 25.60
C ALA A 297 15.16 3.50 26.32
N ALA A 298 14.19 3.60 27.26
CA ALA A 298 13.61 2.44 27.94
C ALA A 298 12.88 1.49 26.97
N ALA A 299 12.27 2.00 25.90
CA ALA A 299 11.68 1.17 24.84
C ALA A 299 12.75 0.36 24.09
N LEU A 300 13.89 0.97 23.79
CA LEU A 300 15.02 0.28 23.17
C LEU A 300 15.61 -0.79 24.12
N ASP A 301 15.75 -0.47 25.41
CA ASP A 301 16.22 -1.44 26.42
C ASP A 301 15.33 -2.68 26.47
N ARG A 302 13.99 -2.51 26.54
CA ARG A 302 13.04 -3.62 26.54
C ARG A 302 13.17 -4.53 25.32
N LEU A 303 13.52 -3.98 24.15
CA LEU A 303 13.78 -4.76 22.95
C LEU A 303 15.11 -5.50 23.03
N GLN A 304 16.17 -4.82 23.49
CA GLN A 304 17.52 -5.37 23.61
C GLN A 304 17.65 -6.46 24.68
N GLU A 305 16.81 -6.43 25.71
CA GLU A 305 16.73 -7.45 26.76
C GLU A 305 16.10 -8.77 26.30
N GLN A 306 15.51 -8.81 25.12
CA GLN A 306 14.91 -10.03 24.61
C GLN A 306 15.96 -11.02 24.11
N GLU A 307 15.80 -12.30 24.43
CA GLU A 307 16.74 -13.38 24.04
C GLU A 307 16.91 -13.49 22.52
N TRP A 308 15.88 -13.14 21.76
CA TRP A 308 15.88 -13.16 20.31
C TRP A 308 16.46 -11.90 19.67
N TRP A 309 16.81 -10.86 20.44
CA TRP A 309 17.40 -9.65 19.90
C TRP A 309 18.75 -9.95 19.19
N PRO A 310 18.99 -9.45 17.97
CA PRO A 310 20.22 -9.74 17.24
C PRO A 310 21.42 -9.06 17.88
N HIS A 311 22.48 -9.82 18.18
CA HIS A 311 23.76 -9.32 18.74
C HIS A 311 24.84 -9.09 17.67
N GLY A 312 24.53 -9.33 16.39
CA GLY A 312 25.43 -9.14 15.25
C GLY A 312 24.89 -9.86 14.03
N TYR A 313 25.38 -9.45 12.86
CA TYR A 313 24.98 -10.05 11.59
C TYR A 313 26.20 -10.21 10.69
N ASP A 314 26.59 -11.44 10.40
CA ASP A 314 27.75 -11.81 9.56
C ASP A 314 27.37 -12.38 8.19
N GLY A 315 26.06 -12.43 7.88
CA GLY A 315 25.54 -12.99 6.62
C GLY A 315 25.52 -14.51 6.57
N SER A 316 25.95 -15.22 7.62
CA SER A 316 25.86 -16.68 7.69
C SER A 316 24.42 -17.16 7.73
N ALA A 317 24.18 -18.42 7.32
CA ALA A 317 22.84 -19.01 7.39
C ALA A 317 22.27 -19.02 8.82
N VAL A 318 23.14 -19.13 9.84
CA VAL A 318 22.73 -19.04 11.26
C VAL A 318 22.30 -17.62 11.62
N ALA A 319 23.06 -16.60 11.18
CA ALA A 319 22.69 -15.20 11.42
C ALA A 319 21.38 -14.83 10.71
N GLN A 320 21.20 -15.33 9.47
CA GLN A 320 19.94 -15.15 8.72
C GLN A 320 18.75 -15.81 9.43
N ALA A 321 18.91 -17.01 9.95
CA ALA A 321 17.86 -17.71 10.70
C ALA A 321 17.48 -16.96 11.98
N ARG A 322 18.46 -16.45 12.73
CA ARG A 322 18.23 -15.63 13.94
C ARG A 322 17.52 -14.31 13.61
N LEU A 323 17.88 -13.68 12.50
CA LEU A 323 17.23 -12.44 12.06
C LEU A 323 15.75 -12.69 11.71
N LYS A 324 15.44 -13.79 11.03
CA LYS A 324 14.06 -14.19 10.73
C LYS A 324 13.25 -14.53 11.98
N ASP A 325 13.89 -15.16 12.97
CA ASP A 325 13.25 -15.41 14.27
C ASP A 325 12.94 -14.07 14.96
N ALA A 326 13.91 -13.16 15.07
CA ALA A 326 13.70 -11.83 15.64
C ALA A 326 12.56 -11.06 14.94
N THR A 327 12.49 -11.12 13.61
CA THR A 327 11.39 -10.53 12.82
C THR A 327 10.04 -11.11 13.23
N SER A 328 9.93 -12.44 13.33
CA SER A 328 8.69 -13.13 13.75
C SER A 328 8.29 -12.77 15.18
N GLN A 329 9.25 -12.71 16.10
CA GLN A 329 9.00 -12.37 17.51
C GLN A 329 8.54 -10.91 17.66
N LEU A 330 9.13 -9.97 16.92
CA LEU A 330 8.71 -8.56 16.92
C LEU A 330 7.27 -8.40 16.41
N ILE A 331 6.94 -9.01 15.26
CA ILE A 331 5.58 -8.97 14.70
C ILE A 331 4.58 -9.55 15.72
N GLY A 332 4.88 -10.73 16.26
CA GLY A 332 4.03 -11.37 17.26
C GLY A 332 3.85 -10.51 18.52
N ARG A 333 4.92 -9.91 19.03
CA ARG A 333 4.91 -9.01 20.21
C ARG A 333 3.98 -7.81 19.99
N PHE A 334 4.09 -7.14 18.86
CA PHE A 334 3.32 -5.93 18.56
C PHE A 334 1.84 -6.23 18.28
N CYS A 335 1.56 -7.31 17.57
CA CYS A 335 0.18 -7.73 17.30
C CYS A 335 -0.51 -8.22 18.57
N LEU A 336 0.13 -9.07 19.37
CA LEU A 336 -0.44 -9.60 20.60
C LEU A 336 -0.71 -8.50 21.64
N ALA A 337 0.17 -7.50 21.76
CA ALA A 337 -0.04 -6.36 22.64
C ALA A 337 -1.28 -5.55 22.26
N ALA A 338 -1.46 -5.27 20.97
CA ALA A 338 -2.62 -4.56 20.45
C ALA A 338 -3.91 -5.40 20.63
N GLU A 339 -3.87 -6.68 20.29
CA GLU A 339 -5.00 -7.61 20.48
C GLU A 339 -5.42 -7.66 21.95
N THR A 340 -4.48 -7.94 22.85
CA THR A 340 -4.76 -8.09 24.28
C THR A 340 -5.37 -6.81 24.87
N ALA A 341 -4.80 -5.65 24.57
CA ALA A 341 -5.29 -4.37 25.06
C ALA A 341 -6.69 -4.03 24.50
N THR A 342 -6.91 -4.32 23.22
CA THR A 342 -8.21 -4.10 22.59
C THR A 342 -9.28 -5.03 23.15
N ARG A 343 -8.96 -6.32 23.33
CA ARG A 343 -9.86 -7.30 23.93
C ARG A 343 -10.15 -7.01 25.40
N ALA A 344 -9.18 -6.52 26.15
CA ALA A 344 -9.41 -6.08 27.54
C ALA A 344 -10.42 -4.94 27.63
N ARG A 345 -10.48 -4.05 26.62
CA ARG A 345 -11.42 -2.92 26.59
C ARG A 345 -12.81 -3.28 26.05
N TYR A 346 -12.89 -4.12 25.02
CA TYR A 346 -14.14 -4.35 24.26
C TYR A 346 -14.68 -5.78 24.36
N GLY A 347 -13.96 -6.71 25.00
CA GLY A 347 -14.39 -8.11 25.13
C GLY A 347 -14.12 -8.95 23.90
N THR A 348 -14.76 -10.12 23.81
CA THR A 348 -14.46 -11.18 22.82
C THR A 348 -15.35 -11.14 21.58
N GLY A 349 -16.35 -10.24 21.51
CA GLY A 349 -17.23 -10.10 20.35
C GLY A 349 -16.50 -9.59 19.10
N PRO A 350 -17.12 -9.69 17.91
CA PRO A 350 -16.59 -9.08 16.69
C PRO A 350 -16.47 -7.55 16.85
N LEU A 351 -15.32 -7.00 16.45
CA LEU A 351 -15.08 -5.57 16.45
C LEU A 351 -15.00 -5.12 14.99
N THR A 352 -16.01 -4.39 14.52
CA THR A 352 -16.14 -4.04 13.11
C THR A 352 -16.58 -2.60 12.92
N ARG A 353 -16.22 -2.00 11.82
CA ARG A 353 -16.62 -0.68 11.37
C ARG A 353 -16.28 0.40 12.43
N TYR A 354 -17.29 1.01 13.04
CA TYR A 354 -17.14 2.09 14.02
C TYR A 354 -17.49 1.66 15.45
N ALA A 355 -17.66 0.34 15.68
CA ALA A 355 -18.05 -0.16 17.00
C ALA A 355 -16.94 -0.10 18.05
N ALA A 356 -15.67 -0.07 17.62
CA ALA A 356 -14.51 -0.07 18.50
C ALA A 356 -13.39 0.83 17.97
N GLU A 357 -12.35 0.97 18.77
CA GLU A 357 -11.06 1.57 18.42
C GLU A 357 -9.93 0.60 18.77
N LEU A 358 -8.93 0.50 17.93
CA LEU A 358 -7.77 -0.32 18.19
C LEU A 358 -6.95 0.30 19.33
N VAL A 359 -6.75 -0.47 20.39
CA VAL A 359 -5.96 -0.05 21.55
C VAL A 359 -4.55 -0.61 21.44
N VAL A 360 -3.60 0.26 21.14
CA VAL A 360 -2.18 -0.10 21.16
C VAL A 360 -1.54 0.52 22.41
N PRO A 361 -0.94 -0.29 23.32
CA PRO A 361 -0.27 0.25 24.50
C PRO A 361 0.82 1.28 24.16
N ARG A 362 0.97 2.31 25.01
CA ARG A 362 1.99 3.36 24.79
C ARG A 362 3.39 2.76 24.63
N GLU A 363 3.75 1.81 25.49
CA GLU A 363 5.06 1.14 25.44
C GLU A 363 5.31 0.48 24.09
N THR A 364 4.31 -0.22 23.54
CA THR A 364 4.38 -0.87 22.23
C THR A 364 4.53 0.15 21.09
N ARG A 365 3.83 1.29 21.19
CA ARG A 365 3.99 2.38 20.21
C ARG A 365 5.39 2.97 20.23
N LEU A 366 5.98 3.13 21.42
CA LEU A 366 7.35 3.63 21.59
C LEU A 366 8.38 2.64 21.04
N GLU A 367 8.20 1.34 21.27
CA GLU A 367 9.06 0.29 20.71
C GLU A 367 9.01 0.32 19.15
N CYS A 368 7.83 0.40 18.57
CA CYS A 368 7.67 0.54 17.12
C CYS A 368 8.32 1.82 16.59
N ALA A 369 8.14 2.95 17.27
CA ALA A 369 8.72 4.25 16.89
C ALA A 369 10.26 4.25 16.94
N VAL A 370 10.85 3.60 17.97
CA VAL A 370 12.31 3.46 18.07
C VAL A 370 12.86 2.63 16.91
N LEU A 371 12.22 1.52 16.54
CA LEU A 371 12.65 0.73 15.38
C LEU A 371 12.58 1.55 14.07
N LYS A 372 11.52 2.35 13.87
CA LYS A 372 11.44 3.28 12.73
C LYS A 372 12.59 4.29 12.75
N ALA A 373 12.93 4.83 13.91
CA ALA A 373 14.03 5.80 14.05
C ALA A 373 15.40 5.16 13.78
N VAL A 374 15.61 3.89 14.19
CA VAL A 374 16.81 3.11 13.85
C VAL A 374 16.94 2.98 12.33
N ALA A 375 15.89 2.54 11.63
CA ALA A 375 15.89 2.41 10.19
C ALA A 375 16.14 3.76 9.49
N ASP A 376 15.50 4.84 9.96
CA ASP A 376 15.68 6.18 9.40
C ASP A 376 17.14 6.65 9.54
N ARG A 377 17.72 6.56 10.72
CA ARG A 377 19.10 7.02 10.98
C ARG A 377 20.12 6.29 10.14
N TYR A 378 20.06 4.97 10.10
CA TYR A 378 21.12 4.17 9.49
C TYR A 378 20.93 3.88 8.00
N VAL A 379 19.68 3.92 7.51
CA VAL A 379 19.36 3.61 6.11
C VAL A 379 19.01 4.86 5.32
N MET A 380 18.08 5.70 5.84
CA MET A 380 17.51 6.79 5.04
C MET A 380 18.36 8.07 5.02
N GLN A 381 19.16 8.37 6.05
CA GLN A 381 19.93 9.62 6.17
C GLN A 381 21.33 9.57 5.54
N ARG A 382 21.66 8.52 4.79
CA ARG A 382 23.00 8.38 4.15
C ARG A 382 23.21 9.43 3.06
N ALA A 383 24.45 9.94 2.97
CA ALA A 383 24.84 11.01 2.02
C ALA A 383 24.61 10.63 0.54
N GLU A 384 24.78 9.35 0.17
CA GLU A 384 24.48 8.86 -1.17
C GLU A 384 23.00 8.99 -1.51
N GLN A 385 22.11 8.77 -0.53
CA GLN A 385 20.66 8.92 -0.69
C GLN A 385 20.25 10.38 -0.95
N THR A 386 20.98 11.35 -0.37
CA THR A 386 20.66 12.78 -0.57
C THR A 386 20.84 13.21 -2.03
N ARG A 387 21.90 12.77 -2.69
CA ARG A 387 22.12 13.06 -4.13
C ARG A 387 21.08 12.36 -4.99
N LEU A 388 20.86 11.08 -4.74
CA LEU A 388 19.87 10.29 -5.47
C LEU A 388 18.47 10.92 -5.36
N ARG A 389 18.10 11.41 -4.18
CA ARG A 389 16.81 12.09 -3.95
C ARG A 389 16.71 13.40 -4.74
N ALA A 390 17.78 14.19 -4.84
CA ALA A 390 17.79 15.39 -5.65
C ALA A 390 17.56 15.06 -7.14
N ASP A 391 18.28 14.08 -7.68
CA ASP A 391 18.13 13.63 -9.07
C ASP A 391 16.72 13.08 -9.36
N GLN A 392 16.12 12.38 -8.40
CA GLN A 392 14.75 11.86 -8.52
C GLN A 392 13.73 12.99 -8.57
N ARG A 393 13.88 14.05 -7.77
CA ARG A 393 12.97 15.22 -7.78
C ARG A 393 13.05 15.94 -9.12
N VAL A 394 14.26 16.17 -9.63
CA VAL A 394 14.47 16.76 -10.96
C VAL A 394 13.79 15.89 -12.03
N CYS A 395 13.98 14.57 -11.98
CA CYS A 395 13.35 13.63 -12.91
C CYS A 395 11.84 13.76 -12.91
N VAL A 396 11.20 13.85 -11.74
CA VAL A 396 9.73 13.99 -11.62
C VAL A 396 9.25 15.33 -12.17
N ALA A 397 9.91 16.43 -11.84
CA ALA A 397 9.55 17.77 -12.29
C ALA A 397 9.66 17.90 -13.82
N GLU A 398 10.81 17.53 -14.39
CA GLU A 398 11.05 17.59 -15.83
C GLU A 398 10.12 16.64 -16.62
N LEU A 399 9.78 15.47 -16.03
CA LEU A 399 8.84 14.53 -16.62
C LEU A 399 7.43 15.12 -16.65
N ALA A 400 7.01 15.83 -15.60
CA ALA A 400 5.70 16.50 -15.55
C ALA A 400 5.60 17.60 -16.63
N ASP A 401 6.61 18.44 -16.75
CA ASP A 401 6.66 19.48 -17.78
C ASP A 401 6.66 18.87 -19.19
N ALA A 402 7.47 17.84 -19.41
CA ALA A 402 7.59 17.19 -20.72
C ALA A 402 6.31 16.47 -21.15
N LEU A 403 5.59 15.85 -20.22
CA LEU A 403 4.29 15.22 -20.52
C LEU A 403 3.19 16.26 -20.72
N ALA A 404 3.12 17.29 -19.87
CA ALA A 404 2.16 18.38 -20.05
C ALA A 404 2.31 19.07 -21.40
N ALA A 405 3.54 19.34 -21.84
CA ALA A 405 3.83 19.95 -23.15
C ALA A 405 3.47 19.04 -24.36
N ARG A 406 3.29 17.75 -24.15
CA ARG A 406 2.99 16.75 -25.20
C ARG A 406 1.60 16.12 -25.06
N ALA A 407 0.83 16.52 -24.05
CA ALA A 407 -0.53 16.02 -23.87
C ALA A 407 -1.46 16.57 -24.97
N PRO A 408 -2.45 15.79 -25.45
CA PRO A 408 -2.75 14.41 -25.04
C PRO A 408 -1.88 13.33 -25.72
N GLU A 409 -1.16 13.61 -26.80
CA GLU A 409 -0.46 12.62 -27.65
C GLU A 409 0.68 11.90 -26.89
N GLY A 410 1.32 12.60 -25.95
CA GLY A 410 2.39 12.06 -25.10
C GLY A 410 1.92 11.11 -24.01
N LEU A 411 0.63 11.04 -23.75
CA LEU A 411 0.04 10.20 -22.71
C LEU A 411 -0.22 8.78 -23.20
N ASP A 412 -0.16 7.82 -22.29
CA ASP A 412 -0.59 6.45 -22.57
C ASP A 412 -2.09 6.42 -22.91
N PRO A 413 -2.56 5.48 -23.77
CA PRO A 413 -3.95 5.47 -24.28
C PRO A 413 -5.03 5.58 -23.18
N GLN A 414 -4.80 4.96 -22.03
CA GLN A 414 -5.70 5.03 -20.87
C GLN A 414 -5.83 6.46 -20.33
N PHE A 415 -4.72 7.16 -20.17
CA PHE A 415 -4.68 8.52 -19.62
C PHE A 415 -5.09 9.56 -20.66
N ARG A 416 -4.82 9.31 -21.94
CA ARG A 416 -5.29 10.17 -23.03
C ARG A 416 -6.82 10.30 -23.02
N ALA A 417 -7.54 9.17 -22.89
CA ALA A 417 -9.00 9.21 -22.83
C ALA A 417 -9.53 9.99 -21.59
N LEU A 418 -8.82 9.92 -20.46
CA LEU A 418 -9.16 10.70 -19.27
C LEU A 418 -8.84 12.19 -19.46
N TYR A 419 -7.75 12.52 -20.15
CA TYR A 419 -7.34 13.89 -20.45
C TYR A 419 -8.34 14.56 -21.40
N ASP A 420 -8.74 13.88 -22.47
CA ASP A 420 -9.71 14.38 -23.45
C ASP A 420 -11.11 14.59 -22.84
N ALA A 421 -11.44 13.83 -21.80
CA ALA A 421 -12.70 13.97 -21.05
C ALA A 421 -12.61 14.96 -19.88
N ALA A 422 -11.45 15.58 -19.62
CA ALA A 422 -11.28 16.51 -18.51
C ALA A 422 -12.11 17.80 -18.72
N PRO A 423 -12.85 18.27 -17.70
CA PRO A 423 -13.73 19.43 -17.85
C PRO A 423 -12.98 20.77 -17.92
N ASP A 424 -11.74 20.81 -17.47
CA ASP A 424 -10.90 22.02 -17.41
C ASP A 424 -9.40 21.66 -17.38
N ASP A 425 -8.55 22.69 -17.49
CA ASP A 425 -7.08 22.53 -17.48
C ASP A 425 -6.55 21.94 -16.16
N ARG A 426 -7.22 22.21 -15.05
CA ARG A 426 -6.86 21.66 -13.72
C ARG A 426 -7.06 20.14 -13.68
N ALA A 427 -8.20 19.67 -14.16
CA ALA A 427 -8.50 18.25 -14.29
C ALA A 427 -7.60 17.56 -15.33
N ALA A 428 -7.32 18.22 -16.46
CA ALA A 428 -6.39 17.73 -17.46
C ALA A 428 -4.97 17.57 -16.89
N LYS A 429 -4.47 18.56 -16.15
CA LYS A 429 -3.17 18.45 -15.44
C LYS A 429 -3.18 17.32 -14.41
N ARG A 430 -4.28 17.11 -13.68
CA ARG A 430 -4.41 15.97 -12.76
C ARG A 430 -4.18 14.63 -13.47
N VAL A 431 -4.64 14.45 -14.69
CA VAL A 431 -4.41 13.23 -15.47
C VAL A 431 -2.93 13.03 -15.81
N VAL A 432 -2.18 14.10 -16.09
CA VAL A 432 -0.72 14.01 -16.28
C VAL A 432 -0.03 13.51 -14.98
N ILE A 433 -0.44 14.04 -13.83
CA ILE A 433 0.06 13.61 -12.52
C ILE A 433 -0.31 12.14 -12.25
N ASP A 434 -1.54 11.73 -12.58
CA ASP A 434 -2.02 10.35 -12.45
C ASP A 434 -1.15 9.36 -13.26
N GLN A 435 -0.77 9.75 -14.49
CA GLN A 435 0.11 8.92 -15.30
C GLN A 435 1.50 8.79 -14.67
N ILE A 436 2.11 9.88 -14.19
CA ILE A 436 3.42 9.83 -13.55
C ILE A 436 3.36 8.96 -12.29
N ALA A 437 2.34 9.14 -11.45
CA ALA A 437 2.13 8.35 -10.25
C ALA A 437 1.96 6.85 -10.54
N SER A 438 1.47 6.50 -11.73
CA SER A 438 1.28 5.13 -12.17
C SER A 438 2.54 4.45 -12.73
N LEU A 439 3.66 5.17 -12.88
CA LEU A 439 4.92 4.61 -13.36
C LEU A 439 5.65 3.84 -12.24
N THR A 440 6.50 2.91 -12.65
CA THR A 440 7.54 2.34 -11.78
C THR A 440 8.79 3.24 -11.79
N ASP A 441 9.70 3.04 -10.86
CA ASP A 441 10.96 3.83 -10.78
C ASP A 441 11.77 3.74 -12.08
N ALA A 442 11.88 2.54 -12.63
CA ALA A 442 12.59 2.31 -13.89
C ALA A 442 11.86 2.92 -15.10
N ALA A 443 10.52 2.83 -15.11
CA ALA A 443 9.70 3.40 -16.18
C ALA A 443 9.77 4.94 -16.17
N ALA A 444 9.73 5.56 -14.98
CA ALA A 444 9.87 7.02 -14.84
C ALA A 444 11.22 7.51 -15.37
N ARG A 445 12.33 6.87 -14.97
CA ARG A 445 13.67 7.20 -15.50
C ARG A 445 13.80 6.99 -17.01
N SER A 446 13.22 5.91 -17.53
CA SER A 446 13.25 5.59 -18.97
C SER A 446 12.44 6.61 -19.78
N LEU A 447 11.23 6.94 -19.33
CA LEU A 447 10.36 7.91 -19.97
C LEU A 447 10.99 9.31 -19.94
N HIS A 448 11.53 9.72 -18.78
CA HIS A 448 12.25 10.99 -18.62
C HIS A 448 13.38 11.12 -19.66
N ARG A 449 14.30 10.15 -19.73
CA ARG A 449 15.38 10.18 -20.71
C ARG A 449 14.89 10.27 -22.14
N ARG A 450 13.80 9.58 -22.48
CA ARG A 450 13.24 9.61 -23.84
C ARG A 450 12.63 10.97 -24.20
N LEU A 451 11.98 11.63 -23.23
CA LEU A 451 11.30 12.91 -23.47
C LEU A 451 12.23 14.12 -23.38
N THR A 452 13.33 14.05 -22.60
CA THR A 452 14.27 15.14 -22.38
C THR A 452 15.54 15.02 -23.23
N ALA A 453 15.77 13.87 -23.88
CA ALA A 453 16.90 13.72 -24.79
C ALA A 453 16.83 14.76 -25.93
N PRO A 454 17.91 15.50 -26.24
CA PRO A 454 17.94 16.40 -27.38
C PRO A 454 17.64 15.61 -28.66
N HIS A 455 16.71 16.13 -29.49
CA HIS A 455 16.41 15.54 -30.79
C HIS A 455 17.72 15.45 -31.58
N ARG A 456 18.30 14.25 -31.73
CA ARG A 456 19.30 14.00 -32.75
C ARG A 456 18.57 14.16 -34.09
N THR A 457 18.67 15.36 -34.67
CA THR A 457 18.34 15.53 -36.06
C THR A 457 19.10 14.46 -36.84
N ALA A 458 18.35 13.53 -37.45
CA ALA A 458 18.92 12.62 -38.42
C ALA A 458 19.55 13.51 -39.52
N ARG A 459 20.88 13.62 -39.52
CA ARG A 459 21.57 14.07 -40.69
C ARG A 459 21.31 13.01 -41.76
N THR A 460 20.39 13.29 -42.62
CA THR A 460 20.32 12.65 -43.93
C THR A 460 21.61 13.04 -44.63
N GLY A 461 22.57 12.10 -44.61
CA GLY A 461 23.72 12.21 -45.48
C GLY A 461 23.29 12.11 -46.92
N GLU A 462 23.62 13.12 -47.69
CA GLU A 462 23.73 13.05 -49.13
C GLU A 462 24.89 12.11 -49.52
#